data_10e60aafc939e2e24f863fd9732c50d3
#
_entry.id   10e60aafc939e2e24f863fd9732c50d3
#
_cell.length_a   1.000
_cell.length_b   1.000
_cell.length_c   1.000
_cell.angle_alpha   90.00
_cell.angle_beta   90.00
_cell.angle_gamma   90.00
#
_symmetry.space_group_name_H-M   'P 1'
#
loop_
_entity.id
_entity.type
_entity.pdbx_description
1 polymer ?
#
loop_
_entity_poly.entity_id
_entity_poly.type
_entity_poly.pdbx_seq_one_letter_code
_entity_poly.pdbx_strand_id
1 'polypeptide(L)'
;LRADSNIIFADKIKGVGGLPRGINGKGCILLSGGIDSPVAAYLMSKRGLYIEAVHFHSFPFTSEKSQEKIMDLARTLLPYTGQIKIHMVNLLEIQQSIAENCPEELMTILSRRFMMAIAERIATETECNCLITGESMGQVASQTAEGLLATNNAVKLLPVFRPLISY
;
A
#
# COMPACT_ATOMS: atom_id res chain seq x y z
N LEU A 1 -35.67 -10.22 3.82
CA LEU A 1 -36.38 -11.32 4.49
C LEU A 1 -37.81 -11.30 3.98
N ARG A 2 -38.24 -12.33 3.25
CA ARG A 2 -39.66 -12.50 2.85
C ARG A 2 -40.40 -13.10 4.05
N ALA A 3 -41.55 -12.54 4.37
CA ALA A 3 -42.34 -12.91 5.54
C ALA A 3 -42.88 -14.39 5.51
N ASP A 4 -42.73 -15.07 4.37
CA ASP A 4 -43.36 -16.37 4.11
C ASP A 4 -42.41 -17.56 4.13
N SER A 5 -41.15 -17.38 4.58
CA SER A 5 -40.17 -18.48 4.65
C SER A 5 -39.58 -18.64 6.05
N ASN A 6 -39.75 -19.83 6.62
CA ASN A 6 -39.09 -20.26 7.85
C ASN A 6 -37.71 -20.81 7.48
N ILE A 7 -36.62 -20.20 8.03
CA ILE A 7 -35.25 -20.67 7.85
C ILE A 7 -34.84 -21.41 9.14
N ILE A 8 -34.60 -22.70 9.03
CA ILE A 8 -34.09 -23.53 10.11
C ILE A 8 -32.61 -23.80 9.82
N PHE A 9 -31.73 -23.52 10.79
CA PHE A 9 -30.32 -23.81 10.70
C PHE A 9 -29.82 -24.49 11.98
N ALA A 10 -28.89 -25.46 11.83
CA ALA A 10 -28.26 -26.16 12.95
C ALA A 10 -27.01 -25.47 13.43
N ASP A 11 -26.23 -24.91 12.48
CA ASP A 11 -24.95 -24.28 12.75
C ASP A 11 -24.85 -22.88 12.14
N LYS A 12 -24.08 -22.00 12.81
CA LYS A 12 -23.76 -20.66 12.35
C LYS A 12 -22.25 -20.52 12.18
N ILE A 13 -21.79 -20.56 10.95
CA ILE A 13 -20.39 -20.35 10.61
C ILE A 13 -20.16 -18.85 10.34
N LYS A 14 -19.22 -18.27 11.08
CA LYS A 14 -18.87 -16.85 10.89
C LYS A 14 -18.06 -16.68 9.60
N GLY A 15 -18.55 -15.87 8.68
CA GLY A 15 -17.84 -15.49 7.46
C GLY A 15 -16.64 -14.57 7.76
N VAL A 16 -15.80 -14.33 6.75
CA VAL A 16 -14.60 -13.48 6.85
C VAL A 16 -14.91 -12.01 7.19
N GLY A 17 -16.14 -11.57 6.99
CA GLY A 17 -16.59 -10.20 7.22
C GLY A 17 -16.01 -9.22 6.19
N GLY A 18 -16.34 -7.94 6.33
CA GLY A 18 -15.94 -6.87 5.42
C GLY A 18 -17.04 -6.46 4.46
N LEU A 19 -16.72 -5.56 3.55
CA LEU A 19 -17.58 -5.06 2.49
C LEU A 19 -17.27 -5.76 1.15
N PRO A 20 -18.23 -5.83 0.21
CA PRO A 20 -17.95 -6.31 -1.12
C PRO A 20 -16.82 -5.50 -1.78
N ARG A 21 -15.91 -6.19 -2.46
CA ARG A 21 -14.77 -5.55 -3.13
C ARG A 21 -15.25 -4.58 -4.22
N GLY A 22 -14.60 -3.42 -4.28
CA GLY A 22 -14.85 -2.37 -5.28
C GLY A 22 -16.02 -1.44 -4.92
N ILE A 23 -16.79 -1.71 -3.86
CA ILE A 23 -17.90 -0.84 -3.49
C ILE A 23 -17.44 0.57 -3.09
N ASN A 24 -16.23 0.69 -2.58
CA ASN A 24 -15.60 1.95 -2.18
C ASN A 24 -14.48 2.39 -3.15
N GLY A 25 -14.50 1.87 -4.38
CA GLY A 25 -13.52 2.24 -5.41
C GLY A 25 -12.23 1.44 -5.34
N LYS A 26 -11.12 2.07 -5.72
CA LYS A 26 -9.80 1.46 -5.86
C LYS A 26 -8.76 2.25 -5.07
N GLY A 27 -7.84 1.53 -4.41
CA GLY A 27 -6.72 2.13 -3.70
C GLY A 27 -5.38 1.59 -4.19
N CYS A 28 -4.40 2.48 -4.30
CA CYS A 28 -3.03 2.13 -4.67
C CYS A 28 -2.17 2.01 -3.41
N ILE A 29 -1.66 0.79 -3.13
CA ILE A 29 -0.78 0.54 -2.00
C ILE A 29 0.69 0.64 -2.39
N LEU A 30 1.49 1.30 -1.56
CA LEU A 30 2.94 1.21 -1.62
C LEU A 30 3.35 -0.13 -0.98
N LEU A 31 3.55 -1.15 -1.82
CA LEU A 31 3.83 -2.52 -1.37
C LEU A 31 5.35 -2.71 -1.18
N SER A 32 5.75 -2.91 0.06
CA SER A 32 7.14 -3.23 0.43
C SER A 32 7.33 -4.72 0.67
N GLY A 33 8.58 -5.16 0.79
CA GLY A 33 8.92 -6.53 1.19
C GLY A 33 8.73 -6.84 2.69
N GLY A 34 8.22 -5.87 3.48
CA GLY A 34 7.88 -6.04 4.89
C GLY A 34 6.48 -6.61 5.09
N ILE A 35 6.12 -6.86 6.36
CA ILE A 35 4.84 -7.46 6.74
C ILE A 35 3.70 -6.44 6.82
N ASP A 36 3.99 -5.17 7.05
CA ASP A 36 2.98 -4.14 7.32
C ASP A 36 2.17 -3.77 6.08
N SER A 37 2.83 -3.56 4.94
CA SER A 37 2.12 -3.16 3.72
C SER A 37 1.13 -4.22 3.21
N PRO A 38 1.41 -5.55 3.23
CA PRO A 38 0.41 -6.57 2.95
C PRO A 38 -0.78 -6.54 3.91
N VAL A 39 -0.53 -6.32 5.21
CA VAL A 39 -1.61 -6.21 6.21
C VAL A 39 -2.46 -4.98 5.94
N ALA A 40 -1.85 -3.84 5.60
CA ALA A 40 -2.57 -2.63 5.21
C ALA A 40 -3.45 -2.88 3.98
N ALA A 41 -2.93 -3.58 2.95
CA ALA A 41 -3.71 -3.97 1.77
C ALA A 41 -4.92 -4.83 2.13
N TYR A 42 -4.72 -5.84 2.98
CA TYR A 42 -5.78 -6.70 3.48
C TYR A 42 -6.88 -5.91 4.22
N LEU A 43 -6.49 -5.03 5.14
CA LEU A 43 -7.42 -4.22 5.92
C LEU A 43 -8.27 -3.30 5.02
N MET A 44 -7.64 -2.67 4.03
CA MET A 44 -8.33 -1.77 3.11
C MET A 44 -9.21 -2.54 2.11
N SER A 45 -8.80 -3.73 1.68
CA SER A 45 -9.66 -4.63 0.89
C SER A 45 -10.91 -5.03 1.66
N LYS A 46 -10.81 -5.30 2.96
CA LYS A 46 -11.99 -5.56 3.82
C LYS A 46 -12.92 -4.35 3.94
N ARG A 47 -12.46 -3.15 3.67
CA ARG A 47 -13.27 -1.93 3.56
C ARG A 47 -13.86 -1.71 2.17
N GLY A 48 -13.74 -2.69 1.29
CA GLY A 48 -14.37 -2.69 -0.02
C GLY A 48 -13.57 -2.01 -1.12
N LEU A 49 -12.26 -1.80 -0.95
CA LEU A 49 -11.40 -1.30 -2.02
C LEU A 49 -10.90 -2.44 -2.91
N TYR A 50 -10.86 -2.21 -4.22
CA TYR A 50 -9.92 -2.92 -5.08
C TYR A 50 -8.51 -2.44 -4.78
N ILE A 51 -7.55 -3.36 -4.75
CA ILE A 51 -6.16 -3.04 -4.45
C ILE A 51 -5.34 -3.10 -5.73
N GLU A 52 -4.67 -2.01 -6.03
CA GLU A 52 -3.58 -1.90 -6.99
C GLU A 52 -2.29 -1.59 -6.21
N ALA A 53 -1.13 -2.00 -6.67
CA ALA A 53 0.10 -1.85 -5.91
C ALA A 53 1.19 -1.16 -6.73
N VAL A 54 2.01 -0.37 -6.05
CA VAL A 54 3.30 0.09 -6.57
C VAL A 54 4.41 -0.44 -5.68
N HIS A 55 5.44 -1.03 -6.29
CA HIS A 55 6.64 -1.47 -5.62
C HIS A 55 7.86 -0.73 -6.16
N PHE A 56 8.64 -0.18 -5.25
CA PHE A 56 9.88 0.53 -5.55
C PHE A 56 11.08 -0.38 -5.30
N HIS A 57 12.00 -0.41 -6.26
CA HIS A 57 13.26 -1.15 -6.17
C HIS A 57 14.43 -0.31 -6.69
N SER A 58 15.64 -0.76 -6.46
CA SER A 58 16.87 -0.07 -6.90
C SER A 58 17.78 -1.08 -7.63
N PHE A 59 17.21 -1.76 -8.65
CA PHE A 59 18.00 -2.71 -9.44
C PHE A 59 19.15 -1.99 -10.14
N PRO A 60 20.39 -2.54 -10.17
CA PRO A 60 20.78 -3.88 -9.75
C PRO A 60 21.15 -4.05 -8.26
N PHE A 61 21.08 -3.01 -7.44
CA PHE A 61 21.40 -3.10 -6.00
C PHE A 61 20.34 -3.87 -5.20
N THR A 62 19.10 -3.90 -5.68
CA THR A 62 18.06 -4.79 -5.15
C THR A 62 18.07 -6.10 -5.90
N SER A 63 18.20 -7.24 -5.20
CA SER A 63 18.27 -8.55 -5.81
C SER A 63 16.94 -8.98 -6.43
N GLU A 64 17.00 -9.88 -7.43
CA GLU A 64 15.81 -10.52 -8.03
C GLU A 64 14.95 -11.24 -6.98
N LYS A 65 15.58 -11.86 -5.98
CA LYS A 65 14.88 -12.48 -4.83
C LYS A 65 13.98 -11.51 -4.08
N SER A 66 14.36 -10.23 -4.02
CA SER A 66 13.49 -9.21 -3.43
C SER A 66 12.22 -8.98 -4.24
N GLN A 67 12.31 -9.03 -5.56
CA GLN A 67 11.15 -8.90 -6.44
C GLN A 67 10.26 -10.16 -6.37
N GLU A 68 10.86 -11.36 -6.34
CA GLU A 68 10.13 -12.62 -6.14
C GLU A 68 9.33 -12.58 -4.84
N LYS A 69 9.93 -12.08 -3.76
CA LYS A 69 9.24 -11.92 -2.47
C LYS A 69 7.98 -11.03 -2.57
N ILE A 70 8.02 -9.97 -3.37
CA ILE A 70 6.85 -9.12 -3.61
C ILE A 70 5.73 -9.89 -4.32
N MET A 71 6.11 -10.71 -5.31
CA MET A 71 5.15 -11.56 -6.00
C MET A 71 4.52 -12.60 -5.08
N ASP A 72 5.31 -13.19 -4.17
CA ASP A 72 4.81 -14.17 -3.20
C ASP A 72 3.87 -13.52 -2.16
N LEU A 73 4.20 -12.32 -1.69
CA LEU A 73 3.31 -11.54 -0.83
C LEU A 73 1.98 -11.23 -1.55
N ALA A 74 2.03 -10.81 -2.79
CA ALA A 74 0.82 -10.55 -3.58
C ALA A 74 0.00 -11.83 -3.79
N ARG A 75 0.63 -12.98 -4.07
CA ARG A 75 -0.04 -14.29 -4.17
C ARG A 75 -0.74 -14.66 -2.86
N THR A 76 -0.11 -14.41 -1.73
CA THR A 76 -0.69 -14.66 -0.40
C THR A 76 -1.93 -13.79 -0.15
N LEU A 77 -1.99 -12.61 -0.73
CA LEU A 77 -3.14 -11.70 -0.61
C LEU A 77 -4.31 -12.06 -1.52
N LEU A 78 -4.10 -12.81 -2.61
CA LEU A 78 -5.13 -13.12 -3.62
C LEU A 78 -6.47 -13.61 -3.07
N PRO A 79 -6.53 -14.49 -2.06
CA PRO A 79 -7.80 -14.96 -1.51
C PRO A 79 -8.66 -13.81 -0.91
N TYR A 80 -8.00 -12.75 -0.45
CA TYR A 80 -8.63 -11.63 0.27
C TYR A 80 -8.87 -10.42 -0.62
N THR A 81 -7.88 -10.06 -1.43
CA THR A 81 -7.91 -8.85 -2.27
C THR A 81 -8.38 -9.11 -3.69
N GLY A 82 -8.35 -10.37 -4.15
CA GLY A 82 -8.44 -10.71 -5.58
C GLY A 82 -7.15 -10.34 -6.30
N GLN A 83 -7.21 -10.26 -7.63
CA GLN A 83 -6.05 -9.91 -8.44
C GLN A 83 -5.53 -8.52 -8.08
N ILE A 84 -4.20 -8.41 -7.92
CA ILE A 84 -3.49 -7.16 -7.67
C ILE A 84 -2.60 -6.91 -8.89
N LYS A 85 -2.78 -5.76 -9.54
CA LYS A 85 -1.83 -5.27 -10.54
C LYS A 85 -0.70 -4.56 -9.79
N ILE A 86 0.55 -4.93 -10.09
CA ILE A 86 1.74 -4.38 -9.43
C ILE A 86 2.53 -3.58 -10.45
N HIS A 87 2.76 -2.31 -10.15
CA HIS A 87 3.65 -1.43 -10.90
C HIS A 87 5.04 -1.50 -10.26
N MET A 88 6.02 -2.00 -11.04
CA MET A 88 7.43 -2.09 -10.61
C MET A 88 8.15 -0.81 -11.03
N VAL A 89 8.66 -0.05 -10.09
CA VAL A 89 9.31 1.24 -10.34
C VAL A 89 10.76 1.20 -9.87
N ASN A 90 11.69 1.45 -10.78
CA ASN A 90 13.11 1.59 -10.42
C ASN A 90 13.37 3.01 -9.90
N LEU A 91 13.85 3.11 -8.67
CA LEU A 91 14.12 4.38 -7.99
C LEU A 91 15.61 4.77 -8.03
N LEU A 92 16.46 3.93 -8.66
CA LEU A 92 17.91 4.06 -8.59
C LEU A 92 18.42 5.44 -9.05
N GLU A 93 17.99 5.90 -10.22
CA GLU A 93 18.44 7.20 -10.76
C GLU A 93 18.08 8.36 -9.82
N ILE A 94 16.90 8.32 -9.22
CA ILE A 94 16.45 9.32 -8.25
C ILE A 94 17.32 9.26 -7.00
N GLN A 95 17.61 8.07 -6.49
CA GLN A 95 18.45 7.89 -5.30
C GLN A 95 19.88 8.34 -5.56
N GLN A 96 20.44 8.06 -6.73
CA GLN A 96 21.76 8.56 -7.13
C GLN A 96 21.81 10.09 -7.21
N SER A 97 20.81 10.69 -7.85
CA SER A 97 20.71 12.15 -7.93
C SER A 97 20.57 12.80 -6.55
N ILE A 98 19.83 12.20 -5.62
CA ILE A 98 19.74 12.69 -4.24
C ILE A 98 21.10 12.58 -3.55
N ALA A 99 21.80 11.44 -3.69
CA ALA A 99 23.10 11.22 -3.06
C ALA A 99 24.17 12.20 -3.55
N GLU A 100 24.10 12.59 -4.82
CA GLU A 100 25.06 13.52 -5.43
C GLU A 100 24.79 15.00 -5.05
N ASN A 101 23.54 15.36 -4.79
CA ASN A 101 23.12 16.76 -4.69
C ASN A 101 22.56 17.17 -3.31
N CYS A 102 22.38 16.23 -2.39
CA CYS A 102 21.74 16.50 -1.10
C CYS A 102 22.56 15.91 0.05
N PRO A 103 22.45 16.47 1.28
CA PRO A 103 23.03 15.88 2.47
C PRO A 103 22.49 14.46 2.72
N GLU A 104 23.37 13.57 3.24
CA GLU A 104 23.05 12.15 3.48
C GLU A 104 21.84 11.97 4.40
N GLU A 105 21.69 12.84 5.40
CA GLU A 105 20.59 12.81 6.37
C GLU A 105 19.22 12.97 5.70
N LEU A 106 19.16 13.61 4.53
CA LEU A 106 17.93 13.84 3.78
C LEU A 106 17.60 12.71 2.80
N MET A 107 18.50 11.76 2.56
CA MET A 107 18.34 10.68 1.59
C MET A 107 17.02 9.93 1.77
N THR A 108 16.74 9.48 2.99
CA THR A 108 15.55 8.69 3.30
C THR A 108 14.25 9.50 3.09
N ILE A 109 14.21 10.72 3.60
CA ILE A 109 12.99 11.53 3.52
C ILE A 109 12.71 11.98 2.08
N LEU A 110 13.74 12.36 1.32
CA LEU A 110 13.59 12.76 -0.07
C LEU A 110 13.18 11.58 -0.95
N SER A 111 13.84 10.41 -0.80
CA SER A 111 13.43 9.20 -1.51
C SER A 111 11.95 8.87 -1.25
N ARG A 112 11.50 8.93 0.00
CA ARG A 112 10.09 8.68 0.35
C ARG A 112 9.13 9.71 -0.26
N ARG A 113 9.53 10.97 -0.34
CA ARG A 113 8.73 12.01 -1.01
C ARG A 113 8.56 11.72 -2.51
N PHE A 114 9.64 11.31 -3.19
CA PHE A 114 9.56 10.87 -4.60
C PHE A 114 8.67 9.64 -4.75
N MET A 115 8.82 8.64 -3.87
CA MET A 115 7.96 7.45 -3.88
C MET A 115 6.48 7.82 -3.76
N MET A 116 6.12 8.73 -2.85
CA MET A 116 4.73 9.18 -2.67
C MET A 116 4.21 9.94 -3.90
N ALA A 117 5.00 10.84 -4.48
CA ALA A 117 4.62 11.60 -5.68
C ALA A 117 4.44 10.68 -6.91
N ILE A 118 5.35 9.71 -7.10
CA ILE A 118 5.25 8.72 -8.18
C ILE A 118 4.03 7.82 -7.97
N ALA A 119 3.81 7.35 -6.73
CA ALA A 119 2.65 6.53 -6.41
C ALA A 119 1.33 7.28 -6.67
N GLU A 120 1.26 8.57 -6.35
CA GLU A 120 0.09 9.40 -6.64
C GLU A 120 -0.15 9.52 -8.15
N ARG A 121 0.90 9.72 -8.94
CA ARG A 121 0.79 9.78 -10.38
C ARG A 121 0.27 8.47 -10.97
N ILE A 122 0.86 7.33 -10.58
CA ILE A 122 0.39 6.00 -11.01
C ILE A 122 -1.06 5.79 -10.58
N ALA A 123 -1.40 6.12 -9.33
CA ALA A 123 -2.75 5.99 -8.80
C ALA A 123 -3.77 6.82 -9.60
N THR A 124 -3.41 8.04 -9.98
CA THR A 124 -4.26 8.91 -10.80
C THR A 124 -4.43 8.34 -12.21
N GLU A 125 -3.36 7.88 -12.85
CA GLU A 125 -3.38 7.29 -14.19
C GLU A 125 -4.18 5.97 -14.23
N THR A 126 -4.27 5.27 -13.11
CA THR A 126 -5.01 4.01 -12.98
C THR A 126 -6.36 4.16 -12.27
N GLU A 127 -6.85 5.38 -12.12
CA GLU A 127 -8.15 5.70 -11.53
C GLU A 127 -8.33 5.19 -10.10
N CYS A 128 -7.25 5.21 -9.31
CA CYS A 128 -7.34 4.95 -7.88
C CYS A 128 -7.85 6.19 -7.15
N ASN A 129 -8.63 5.98 -6.10
CA ASN A 129 -9.25 7.04 -5.31
C ASN A 129 -8.41 7.45 -4.07
N CYS A 130 -7.39 6.66 -3.75
CA CYS A 130 -6.54 6.90 -2.58
C CYS A 130 -5.18 6.19 -2.71
N LEU A 131 -4.20 6.68 -1.95
CA LEU A 131 -2.98 5.95 -1.63
C LEU A 131 -3.15 5.20 -0.31
N ILE A 132 -2.43 4.09 -0.17
CA ILE A 132 -2.40 3.28 1.05
C ILE A 132 -0.95 3.03 1.41
N THR A 133 -0.59 3.19 2.68
CA THR A 133 0.74 2.82 3.18
C THR A 133 0.63 1.93 4.41
N GLY A 134 1.64 1.08 4.63
CA GLY A 134 1.77 0.26 5.84
C GLY A 134 2.54 0.97 6.95
N GLU A 135 2.53 2.29 7.00
CA GLU A 135 3.26 3.06 8.00
C GLU A 135 2.61 2.92 9.37
N SER A 136 3.45 2.73 10.41
CA SER A 136 3.09 2.75 11.83
C SER A 136 3.93 3.80 12.54
N MET A 137 3.33 4.57 13.43
CA MET A 137 4.03 5.66 14.12
C MET A 137 5.09 5.12 15.08
N GLY A 138 6.31 5.65 14.99
CA GLY A 138 7.40 5.30 15.90
C GLY A 138 8.08 3.94 15.64
N GLN A 139 7.64 3.17 14.65
CA GLN A 139 8.23 1.86 14.35
C GLN A 139 9.65 1.96 13.81
N VAL A 140 9.93 2.98 13.00
CA VAL A 140 11.27 3.30 12.49
C VAL A 140 11.52 4.80 12.56
N ALA A 141 12.81 5.20 12.57
CA ALA A 141 13.25 6.59 12.75
C ALA A 141 12.58 7.60 11.77
N SER A 142 12.19 7.17 10.59
CA SER A 142 11.52 8.02 9.59
C SER A 142 9.99 8.09 9.74
N GLN A 143 9.40 7.35 10.68
CA GLN A 143 7.96 7.32 10.95
C GLN A 143 7.58 8.19 12.17
N THR A 144 8.23 9.34 12.28
CA THR A 144 7.85 10.42 13.21
C THR A 144 6.72 11.25 12.61
N ALA A 145 6.05 12.05 13.45
CA ALA A 145 5.00 12.95 12.99
C ALA A 145 5.50 13.93 11.91
N GLU A 146 6.72 14.47 12.11
CA GLU A 146 7.35 15.37 11.12
C GLU A 146 7.71 14.62 9.82
N GLY A 147 8.26 13.40 9.92
CA GLY A 147 8.58 12.56 8.76
C GLY A 147 7.33 12.20 7.95
N LEU A 148 6.24 11.88 8.63
CA LEU A 148 4.93 11.60 8.00
C LEU A 148 4.36 12.87 7.35
N LEU A 149 4.46 14.03 8.00
CA LEU A 149 4.03 15.30 7.42
C LEU A 149 4.84 15.63 6.16
N ALA A 150 6.16 15.48 6.22
CA ALA A 150 7.04 15.77 5.10
C ALA A 150 6.74 14.89 3.87
N THR A 151 6.47 13.59 4.08
CA THR A 151 6.09 12.67 3.00
C THR A 151 4.66 12.94 2.51
N ASN A 152 3.73 13.26 3.40
CA ASN A 152 2.36 13.57 3.04
C ASN A 152 2.26 14.83 2.16
N ASN A 153 3.11 15.82 2.41
CA ASN A 153 3.18 17.05 1.60
C ASN A 153 3.62 16.83 0.14
N ALA A 154 4.12 15.65 -0.21
CA ALA A 154 4.43 15.27 -1.59
C ALA A 154 3.17 14.84 -2.36
N VAL A 155 2.09 14.45 -1.68
CA VAL A 155 0.80 14.05 -2.25
C VAL A 155 -0.12 15.27 -2.29
N LYS A 156 -0.76 15.52 -3.44
CA LYS A 156 -1.56 16.73 -3.66
C LYS A 156 -3.03 16.47 -3.99
N LEU A 157 -3.32 15.33 -4.61
CA LEU A 157 -4.61 15.05 -5.22
C LEU A 157 -5.41 13.98 -4.47
N LEU A 158 -4.73 13.02 -3.86
CA LEU A 158 -5.34 11.83 -3.29
C LEU A 158 -5.18 11.76 -1.76
N PRO A 159 -6.18 11.29 -1.02
CA PRO A 159 -6.02 10.98 0.40
C PRO A 159 -5.04 9.81 0.59
N VAL A 160 -4.28 9.85 1.69
CA VAL A 160 -3.36 8.77 2.09
C VAL A 160 -3.92 8.06 3.31
N PHE A 161 -4.28 6.79 3.15
CA PHE A 161 -4.75 5.95 4.25
C PHE A 161 -3.61 5.16 4.88
N ARG A 162 -3.57 5.19 6.20
CA ARG A 162 -2.57 4.52 7.04
C ARG A 162 -3.29 3.63 8.05
N PRO A 163 -3.79 2.45 7.64
CA PRO A 163 -4.61 1.61 8.52
C PRO A 163 -3.85 1.05 9.72
N LEU A 164 -2.52 1.11 9.74
CA LEU A 164 -1.65 0.62 10.81
C LEU A 164 -1.01 1.75 11.65
N ILE A 165 -1.45 3.00 11.50
CA ILE A 165 -0.75 4.15 12.10
C ILE A 165 -0.64 4.07 13.64
N SER A 166 -1.55 3.37 14.29
CA SER A 166 -1.64 3.24 15.75
C SER A 166 -1.32 1.84 16.29
N TYR A 167 -0.77 0.97 15.45
CA TYR A 167 -0.40 -0.39 15.85
C TYR A 167 1.06 -0.48 16.22
#